data_6c06382afaaf5f0c6ca5e7615a8d2a4c
#
_entry.id   6c06382afaaf5f0c6ca5e7615a8d2a4c
#
_cell.length_a   1.000
_cell.length_b   1.000
_cell.length_c   1.000
_cell.angle_alpha   90.00
_cell.angle_beta   90.00
_cell.angle_gamma   90.00
#
_symmetry.space_group_name_H-M   'P 1'
#
loop_
_entity.id
_entity.type
_entity.pdbx_description
1 polymer ?
#
loop_
_entity_poly.entity_id
_entity_poly.type
_entity_poly.pdbx_seq_one_letter_code
_entity_poly.pdbx_strand_id
1 'polypeptide(L)'
;MVNQMINIGRLIKRANVSLSRQMNDFARQSGLTGNQMNTIDYLSRQENMATNQQAIENEFNIRRSTTTIILQRMEKRQLVQRIVDPHDRRQRQVQLTSSAQQLVPTVHAYIDSQEKRLTAAFSPAELATAARVLRYLEEDN
;
A
#
# COMPACT_ATOMS: atom_id res chain seq x y z
N MET A 1 34.65 24.23 -1.02
CA MET A 1 33.59 23.24 -1.23
C MET A 1 32.46 23.52 -0.26
N VAL A 2 31.30 23.83 -0.80
CA VAL A 2 30.10 23.97 0.04
C VAL A 2 29.59 22.54 0.30
N ASN A 3 29.63 22.16 1.58
CA ASN A 3 29.07 20.89 2.00
C ASN A 3 27.56 21.00 1.89
N GLN A 4 26.98 20.54 0.77
CA GLN A 4 25.54 20.53 0.63
C GLN A 4 24.95 19.51 1.60
N MET A 5 24.24 20.00 2.61
CA MET A 5 23.51 19.15 3.53
C MET A 5 22.38 18.43 2.78
N ILE A 6 22.40 17.10 2.82
CA ILE A 6 21.35 16.28 2.22
C ILE A 6 20.08 16.44 3.04
N ASN A 7 19.00 16.89 2.38
CA ASN A 7 17.70 16.98 3.01
C ASN A 7 16.92 15.68 2.75
N ILE A 8 17.03 14.75 3.68
CA ILE A 8 16.40 13.42 3.57
C ILE A 8 14.88 13.54 3.47
N GLY A 9 14.25 14.41 4.27
CA GLY A 9 12.80 14.60 4.21
C GLY A 9 12.32 15.04 2.81
N ARG A 10 13.06 15.93 2.18
CA ARG A 10 12.75 16.38 0.81
C ARG A 10 12.94 15.25 -0.20
N LEU A 11 13.98 14.44 -0.05
CA LEU A 11 14.24 13.30 -0.92
C LEU A 11 13.11 12.26 -0.82
N ILE A 12 12.63 12.00 0.40
CA ILE A 12 11.51 11.09 0.63
C ILE A 12 10.24 11.60 -0.08
N LYS A 13 9.94 12.89 0.06
CA LYS A 13 8.77 13.48 -0.62
C LYS A 13 8.87 13.33 -2.14
N ARG A 14 10.04 13.62 -2.70
CA ARG A 14 10.27 13.48 -4.15
C ARG A 14 10.16 12.04 -4.60
N ALA A 15 10.72 11.11 -3.85
CA ALA A 15 10.64 9.68 -4.14
C ALA A 15 9.17 9.21 -4.08
N ASN A 16 8.42 9.64 -3.06
CA ASN A 16 7.01 9.30 -2.93
C ASN A 16 6.18 9.80 -4.11
N VAL A 17 6.42 11.03 -4.57
CA VAL A 17 5.74 11.58 -5.75
C VAL A 17 6.02 10.72 -6.99
N SER A 18 7.28 10.34 -7.21
CA SER A 18 7.67 9.52 -8.35
C SER A 18 7.07 8.11 -8.28
N LEU A 19 7.14 7.46 -7.12
CA LEU A 19 6.58 6.13 -6.93
C LEU A 19 5.05 6.12 -7.08
N SER A 20 4.37 7.13 -6.54
CA SER A 20 2.92 7.26 -6.67
C SER A 20 2.50 7.48 -8.13
N ARG A 21 3.23 8.31 -8.86
CA ARG A 21 2.96 8.56 -10.26
C ARG A 21 3.11 7.29 -11.10
N GLN A 22 4.22 6.57 -10.91
CA GLN A 22 4.47 5.31 -11.61
C GLN A 22 3.38 4.28 -11.33
N MET A 23 3.01 4.14 -10.08
CA MET A 23 1.97 3.19 -9.67
C MET A 23 0.60 3.58 -10.24
N ASN A 24 0.24 4.86 -10.19
CA ASN A 24 -1.01 5.34 -10.77
C ASN A 24 -1.06 5.12 -12.29
N ASP A 25 0.05 5.37 -12.97
CA ASP A 25 0.13 5.16 -14.42
C ASP A 25 -0.07 3.68 -14.78
N PHE A 26 0.56 2.79 -14.04
CA PHE A 26 0.36 1.35 -14.22
C PHE A 26 -1.08 0.94 -13.89
N ALA A 27 -1.62 1.42 -12.77
CA ALA A 27 -2.96 1.07 -12.29
C ALA A 27 -4.05 1.41 -13.31
N ARG A 28 -3.89 2.48 -14.08
CA ARG A 28 -4.87 2.89 -15.10
C ARG A 28 -5.13 1.81 -16.14
N GLN A 29 -4.17 0.95 -16.44
CA GLN A 29 -4.33 -0.15 -17.39
C GLN A 29 -5.41 -1.14 -16.93
N SER A 30 -5.60 -1.27 -15.62
CA SER A 30 -6.66 -2.10 -15.02
C SER A 30 -7.83 -1.26 -14.51
N GLY A 31 -7.87 0.02 -14.84
CA GLY A 31 -8.91 0.94 -14.36
C GLY A 31 -8.82 1.24 -12.88
N LEU A 32 -7.65 1.10 -12.27
CA LEU A 32 -7.42 1.29 -10.83
C LEU A 32 -6.64 2.56 -10.55
N THR A 33 -6.65 2.99 -9.29
CA THR A 33 -5.69 3.95 -8.73
C THR A 33 -4.58 3.18 -8.02
N GLY A 34 -3.44 3.86 -7.76
CA GLY A 34 -2.35 3.27 -7.00
C GLY A 34 -2.77 2.84 -5.59
N ASN A 35 -3.60 3.66 -4.92
CA ASN A 35 -4.11 3.33 -3.59
C ASN A 35 -4.99 2.08 -3.61
N GLN A 36 -5.78 1.90 -4.66
CA GLN A 36 -6.60 0.69 -4.83
C GLN A 36 -5.71 -0.54 -5.04
N MET A 37 -4.64 -0.42 -5.84
CA MET A 37 -3.67 -1.51 -6.01
C MET A 37 -3.00 -1.90 -4.70
N ASN A 38 -2.54 -0.93 -3.92
CA ASN A 38 -1.93 -1.19 -2.62
C ASN A 38 -2.89 -1.90 -1.67
N THR A 39 -4.15 -1.48 -1.65
CA THR A 39 -5.17 -2.07 -0.81
C THR A 39 -5.47 -3.51 -1.24
N ILE A 40 -5.57 -3.75 -2.55
CA ILE A 40 -5.77 -5.09 -3.10
C ILE A 40 -4.59 -6.00 -2.71
N ASP A 41 -3.36 -5.52 -2.86
CA ASP A 41 -2.18 -6.30 -2.48
C ASP A 41 -2.21 -6.68 -1.01
N TYR A 42 -2.45 -5.71 -0.13
CA TYR A 42 -2.48 -5.95 1.31
C TYR A 42 -3.58 -6.95 1.69
N LEU A 43 -4.80 -6.75 1.21
CA LEU A 43 -5.92 -7.64 1.51
C LEU A 43 -5.68 -9.06 0.97
N SER A 44 -5.08 -9.19 -0.21
CA SER A 44 -4.81 -10.49 -0.82
C SER A 44 -3.87 -11.37 0.02
N ARG A 45 -3.08 -10.75 0.89
CA ARG A 45 -2.12 -11.45 1.76
C ARG A 45 -2.67 -11.74 3.15
N GLN A 46 -3.90 -11.33 3.43
CA GLN A 46 -4.55 -11.57 4.71
C GLN A 46 -5.34 -12.88 4.69
N GLU A 47 -5.61 -13.42 5.87
CA GLU A 47 -6.48 -14.59 6.00
C GLU A 47 -7.84 -14.29 5.38
N ASN A 48 -8.32 -15.18 4.52
CA ASN A 48 -9.60 -15.04 3.82
C ASN A 48 -9.69 -13.76 2.95
N MET A 49 -8.55 -13.18 2.60
CA MET A 49 -8.44 -11.90 1.85
C MET A 49 -9.26 -10.78 2.48
N ALA A 50 -9.29 -10.73 3.82
CA ALA A 50 -10.11 -9.81 4.59
C ALA A 50 -9.37 -9.32 5.83
N THR A 51 -9.68 -8.10 6.24
CA THR A 51 -9.23 -7.53 7.51
C THR A 51 -10.14 -6.37 7.91
N ASN A 52 -9.99 -5.88 9.14
CA ASN A 52 -10.73 -4.69 9.57
C ASN A 52 -10.09 -3.41 9.03
N GLN A 53 -10.86 -2.33 9.03
CA GLN A 53 -10.40 -1.04 8.50
C GLN A 53 -9.20 -0.50 9.25
N GLN A 54 -9.14 -0.66 10.57
CA GLN A 54 -8.03 -0.15 11.38
C GLN A 54 -6.70 -0.79 10.98
N ALA A 55 -6.69 -2.07 10.63
CA ALA A 55 -5.48 -2.74 10.15
C ALA A 55 -4.97 -2.11 8.84
N ILE A 56 -5.88 -1.70 7.96
CA ILE A 56 -5.51 -1.00 6.71
C ILE A 56 -4.93 0.38 7.03
N GLU A 57 -5.54 1.11 7.95
CA GLU A 57 -5.03 2.43 8.39
C GLU A 57 -3.62 2.31 8.93
N ASN A 58 -3.37 1.30 9.77
CA ASN A 58 -2.05 1.07 10.36
C ASN A 58 -1.02 0.64 9.33
N GLU A 59 -1.39 -0.24 8.39
CA GLU A 59 -0.47 -0.74 7.37
C GLU A 59 0.07 0.39 6.49
N PHE A 60 -0.79 1.34 6.11
CA PHE A 60 -0.42 2.42 5.20
C PHE A 60 -0.14 3.74 5.91
N ASN A 61 -0.21 3.76 7.24
CA ASN A 61 -0.01 4.98 8.04
C ASN A 61 -0.89 6.13 7.53
N ILE A 62 -2.16 5.85 7.31
CA ILE A 62 -3.15 6.84 6.83
C ILE A 62 -4.27 7.03 7.82
N ARG A 63 -4.91 8.19 7.76
CA ARG A 63 -6.00 8.53 8.66
C ARG A 63 -7.27 7.76 8.33
N ARG A 64 -8.11 7.56 9.35
CA ARG A 64 -9.39 6.88 9.21
C ARG A 64 -10.27 7.52 8.12
N SER A 65 -10.32 8.85 8.07
CA SER A 65 -11.11 9.57 7.07
C SER A 65 -10.66 9.27 5.64
N THR A 66 -9.36 9.21 5.41
CA THR A 66 -8.79 8.86 4.09
C THR A 66 -9.11 7.41 3.73
N THR A 67 -8.92 6.50 4.67
CA THR A 67 -9.20 5.07 4.47
C THR A 67 -10.68 4.85 4.15
N THR A 68 -11.57 5.53 4.87
CA THR A 68 -13.01 5.44 4.63
C THR A 68 -13.36 5.83 3.19
N ILE A 69 -12.78 6.91 2.68
CA ILE A 69 -13.02 7.35 1.30
C ILE A 69 -12.51 6.32 0.29
N ILE A 70 -11.30 5.80 0.50
CA ILE A 70 -10.71 4.78 -0.38
C ILE A 70 -11.62 3.54 -0.43
N LEU A 71 -12.03 3.05 0.73
CA LEU A 71 -12.85 1.84 0.81
C LEU A 71 -14.26 2.05 0.25
N GLN A 72 -14.88 3.22 0.47
CA GLN A 72 -16.18 3.53 -0.12
C GLN A 72 -16.12 3.52 -1.65
N ARG A 73 -15.06 4.09 -2.23
CA ARG A 73 -14.85 4.07 -3.68
C ARG A 73 -14.61 2.65 -4.20
N MET A 74 -13.89 1.83 -3.45
CA MET A 74 -13.65 0.43 -3.79
C MET A 74 -14.93 -0.41 -3.69
N GLU A 75 -15.77 -0.16 -2.68
CA GLU A 75 -17.08 -0.81 -2.57
C GLU A 75 -17.97 -0.47 -3.76
N LYS A 76 -18.02 0.80 -4.13
CA LYS A 76 -18.82 1.27 -5.26
C LYS A 76 -18.38 0.61 -6.58
N ARG A 77 -17.09 0.32 -6.72
CA ARG A 77 -16.53 -0.37 -7.88
C ARG A 77 -16.56 -1.89 -7.75
N GLN A 78 -17.15 -2.41 -6.68
CA GLN A 78 -17.26 -3.84 -6.42
C GLN A 78 -15.90 -4.55 -6.31
N LEU A 79 -14.90 -3.85 -5.77
CA LEU A 79 -13.57 -4.39 -5.50
C LEU A 79 -13.48 -4.98 -4.10
N VAL A 80 -14.22 -4.41 -3.15
CA VAL A 80 -14.31 -4.91 -1.77
C VAL A 80 -15.77 -5.00 -1.35
N GLN A 81 -16.01 -5.83 -0.35
CA GLN A 81 -17.31 -6.00 0.30
C GLN A 81 -17.13 -6.06 1.80
N ARG A 82 -18.16 -5.65 2.54
CA ARG A 82 -18.18 -5.75 3.99
C ARG A 82 -18.73 -7.12 4.37
N ILE A 83 -18.04 -7.80 5.28
CA ILE A 83 -18.47 -9.08 5.82
C ILE A 83 -18.46 -9.01 7.35
N VAL A 84 -19.18 -9.94 8.00
CA VAL A 84 -19.09 -10.11 9.45
C VAL A 84 -17.77 -10.79 9.78
N ASP A 85 -17.05 -10.27 10.79
CA ASP A 85 -15.82 -10.89 11.27
C ASP A 85 -16.14 -12.31 11.77
N PRO A 86 -15.47 -13.36 11.25
CA PRO A 86 -15.73 -14.73 11.68
C PRO A 86 -15.37 -14.99 13.15
N HIS A 87 -14.52 -14.15 13.74
CA HIS A 87 -14.08 -14.29 15.14
C HIS A 87 -14.82 -13.36 16.10
N ASP A 88 -15.46 -12.30 15.62
CA ASP A 88 -16.27 -11.38 16.42
C ASP A 88 -17.42 -10.82 15.60
N ARG A 89 -18.63 -11.37 15.80
CA ARG A 89 -19.84 -11.00 15.06
C ARG A 89 -20.26 -9.55 15.21
N ARG A 90 -19.72 -8.82 16.17
CA ARG A 90 -20.01 -7.40 16.40
C ARG A 90 -19.18 -6.49 15.48
N GLN A 91 -18.15 -7.04 14.83
CA GLN A 91 -17.25 -6.29 13.94
C GLN A 91 -17.48 -6.66 12.49
N ARG A 92 -17.10 -5.74 11.61
CA ARG A 92 -17.10 -5.93 10.16
C ARG A 92 -15.69 -5.99 9.66
N GLN A 93 -15.46 -6.81 8.64
CA GLN A 93 -14.22 -6.84 7.88
C GLN A 93 -14.45 -6.34 6.46
N VAL A 94 -13.37 -5.91 5.83
CA VAL A 94 -13.31 -5.58 4.41
C VAL A 94 -12.66 -6.76 3.70
N GLN A 95 -13.32 -7.30 2.70
CA GLN A 95 -12.86 -8.47 1.95
C GLN A 95 -12.79 -8.17 0.47
N LEU A 96 -11.79 -8.71 -0.23
CA LEU A 96 -11.75 -8.66 -1.69
C LEU A 96 -12.92 -9.43 -2.29
N THR A 97 -13.56 -8.84 -3.28
CA THR A 97 -14.58 -9.53 -4.09
C THR A 97 -13.90 -10.50 -5.06
N SER A 98 -14.69 -11.39 -5.67
CA SER A 98 -14.20 -12.28 -6.72
C SER A 98 -13.64 -11.51 -7.90
N SER A 99 -14.24 -10.37 -8.25
CA SER A 99 -13.74 -9.48 -9.31
C SER A 99 -12.35 -8.94 -8.99
N ALA A 100 -12.13 -8.49 -7.76
CA ALA A 100 -10.83 -7.98 -7.33
C ALA A 100 -9.77 -9.09 -7.27
N GLN A 101 -10.15 -10.30 -6.89
CA GLN A 101 -9.23 -11.43 -6.83
C GLN A 101 -8.61 -11.73 -8.21
N GLN A 102 -9.33 -11.48 -9.29
CA GLN A 102 -8.80 -11.65 -10.66
C GLN A 102 -7.67 -10.67 -10.98
N LEU A 103 -7.62 -9.53 -10.29
CA LEU A 103 -6.59 -8.51 -10.49
C LEU A 103 -5.32 -8.78 -9.65
N VAL A 104 -5.39 -9.67 -8.67
CA VAL A 104 -4.29 -9.93 -7.74
C VAL A 104 -2.99 -10.33 -8.44
N PRO A 105 -2.96 -11.24 -9.43
CA PRO A 105 -1.70 -11.59 -10.09
C PRO A 105 -1.02 -10.39 -10.77
N THR A 106 -1.77 -9.53 -11.42
CA THR A 106 -1.25 -8.31 -12.06
C THR A 106 -0.70 -7.33 -11.03
N VAL A 107 -1.42 -7.15 -9.94
CA VAL A 107 -1.00 -6.28 -8.83
C VAL A 107 0.28 -6.80 -8.18
N HIS A 108 0.35 -8.09 -7.86
CA HIS A 108 1.54 -8.72 -7.29
C HIS A 108 2.75 -8.60 -8.22
N ALA A 109 2.57 -8.84 -9.51
CA ALA A 109 3.66 -8.76 -10.49
C ALA A 109 4.28 -7.36 -10.51
N TYR A 110 3.46 -6.30 -10.45
CA TYR A 110 3.96 -4.93 -10.40
C TYR A 110 4.75 -4.66 -9.12
N ILE A 111 4.17 -4.97 -7.97
CA ILE A 111 4.78 -4.70 -6.66
C ILE A 111 6.08 -5.48 -6.52
N ASP A 112 6.08 -6.76 -6.89
CA ASP A 112 7.27 -7.60 -6.85
C ASP A 112 8.37 -7.09 -7.80
N SER A 113 8.00 -6.56 -8.96
CA SER A 113 8.97 -5.98 -9.90
C SER A 113 9.66 -4.74 -9.33
N GLN A 114 8.94 -3.91 -8.58
CA GLN A 114 9.52 -2.74 -7.91
C GLN A 114 10.52 -3.16 -6.82
N GLU A 115 10.17 -4.16 -6.02
CA GLU A 115 11.07 -4.70 -4.99
C GLU A 115 12.32 -5.32 -5.62
N LYS A 116 12.17 -6.07 -6.70
CA LYS A 116 13.30 -6.68 -7.42
C LYS A 116 14.27 -5.64 -7.99
N ARG A 117 13.76 -4.49 -8.45
CA ARG A 117 14.62 -3.39 -8.90
C ARG A 117 15.52 -2.88 -7.78
N LEU A 118 14.97 -2.75 -6.57
CA LEU A 118 15.75 -2.30 -5.41
C LEU A 118 16.79 -3.35 -5.01
N THR A 119 16.40 -4.61 -4.93
CA THR A 119 17.33 -5.69 -4.53
C THR A 119 18.41 -5.95 -5.58
N ALA A 120 18.19 -5.61 -6.84
CA ALA A 120 19.19 -5.69 -7.88
C ALA A 120 20.19 -4.51 -7.85
N ALA A 121 19.74 -3.35 -7.39
CA ALA A 121 20.53 -2.11 -7.41
C ALA A 121 21.31 -1.87 -6.11
N PHE A 122 20.83 -2.41 -4.99
CA PHE A 122 21.38 -2.13 -3.67
C PHE A 122 21.58 -3.41 -2.88
N SER A 123 22.58 -3.39 -1.98
CA SER A 123 22.85 -4.53 -1.10
C SER A 123 21.77 -4.66 -0.02
N PRO A 124 21.61 -5.88 0.57
CA PRO A 124 20.70 -6.06 1.71
C PRO A 124 21.00 -5.10 2.87
N ALA A 125 22.29 -4.82 3.13
CA ALA A 125 22.69 -3.89 4.19
C ALA A 125 22.24 -2.46 3.89
N GLU A 126 22.38 -2.01 2.64
CA GLU A 126 21.92 -0.68 2.24
C GLU A 126 20.41 -0.55 2.36
N LEU A 127 19.66 -1.57 1.93
CA LEU A 127 18.20 -1.56 2.03
C LEU A 127 17.73 -1.62 3.49
N ALA A 128 18.41 -2.38 4.34
CA ALA A 128 18.13 -2.43 5.78
C ALA A 128 18.33 -1.06 6.43
N THR A 129 19.38 -0.34 6.05
CA THR A 129 19.66 1.02 6.54
C THR A 129 18.57 1.98 6.08
N ALA A 130 18.18 1.93 4.81
CA ALA A 130 17.10 2.76 4.28
C ALA A 130 15.78 2.50 5.02
N ALA A 131 15.43 1.23 5.24
CA ALA A 131 14.22 0.86 5.98
C ALA A 131 14.27 1.38 7.42
N ARG A 132 15.43 1.32 8.08
CA ARG A 132 15.61 1.85 9.44
C ARG A 132 15.37 3.36 9.50
N VAL A 133 15.89 4.11 8.53
CA VAL A 133 15.69 5.56 8.46
C VAL A 133 14.20 5.89 8.27
N LEU A 134 13.54 5.18 7.36
CA LEU A 134 12.12 5.42 7.07
C LEU A 134 11.24 5.09 8.27
N ARG A 135 11.50 3.97 8.96
CA ARG A 135 10.76 3.60 10.16
C ARG A 135 10.94 4.60 11.29
N TYR A 136 12.15 5.10 11.46
CA TYR A 136 12.41 6.16 12.45
C TYR A 136 11.54 7.39 12.20
N LEU A 137 11.36 7.77 10.93
CA LEU A 137 10.56 8.94 10.56
C LEU A 137 9.04 8.69 10.68
N GLU A 138 8.60 7.45 10.65
CA GLU A 138 7.20 7.09 10.89
C GLU A 138 6.82 7.19 12.38
N GLU A 139 7.78 7.00 13.27
CA GLU A 139 7.51 7.08 14.70
C GLU A 139 7.23 8.52 15.09
N ASP A 140 6.08 8.77 15.72
CA ASP A 140 5.75 10.08 16.31
C ASP A 140 6.61 10.28 17.57
N ASN A 141 7.68 11.01 17.39
CA ASN A 141 8.54 11.42 18.49
C ASN A 141 8.22 12.83 18.92
#